data_d437b830594a0632adc52c3f4df0c01a
#
_entry.id   d437b830594a0632adc52c3f4df0c01a
#
_cell.length_a   1.000
_cell.length_b   1.000
_cell.length_c   1.000
_cell.angle_alpha   90.00
_cell.angle_beta   90.00
_cell.angle_gamma   90.00
#
_symmetry.space_group_name_H-M   'P 1'
#
loop_
_entity.id
_entity.type
_entity.pdbx_description
1 polymer ?
#
loop_
_entity_poly.entity_id
_entity_poly.type
_entity_poly.pdbx_seq_one_letter_code
_entity_poly.pdbx_strand_id
1 'polypeptide(L)'
;MQVFRVGTYKSAVEPFTNTEMSPANRAQVESYINDIWGGICREVSASRNISVDSLDALADRYILLAEADEYVKCGLVDSLTYADGLRDKLREMAGTEKVNLVEAAEMAKLYEPAKADEKVAVYYAYGSIVDAATTGFGAGEAEIVGEKVVKDLDELMNNDEVKAVVLLSNSGGGSAYASEQMW
;
A
#
# COMPACT_ATOMS: atom_id res chain seq x y z
N MET A 1 30.92 -15.38 -2.06
CA MET A 1 29.45 -15.58 -1.89
C MET A 1 28.96 -16.40 -3.08
N GLN A 2 28.18 -17.45 -2.86
CA GLN A 2 27.56 -18.23 -3.93
C GLN A 2 26.08 -17.85 -3.98
N VAL A 3 25.58 -17.49 -5.16
CA VAL A 3 24.20 -17.02 -5.35
C VAL A 3 23.46 -18.00 -6.23
N PHE A 4 22.32 -18.50 -5.73
CA PHE A 4 21.37 -19.29 -6.51
C PHE A 4 20.13 -18.44 -6.77
N ARG A 5 19.81 -18.23 -8.03
CA ARG A 5 18.58 -17.50 -8.42
C ARG A 5 17.94 -18.17 -9.62
N VAL A 6 16.63 -18.16 -9.64
CA VAL A 6 15.82 -18.64 -10.77
C VAL A 6 15.02 -17.47 -11.33
N GLY A 7 15.19 -17.19 -12.61
CA GLY A 7 14.55 -16.09 -13.32
C GLY A 7 15.38 -14.83 -13.44
N THR A 8 15.07 -14.06 -14.49
CA THR A 8 15.84 -12.88 -14.93
C THR A 8 15.69 -11.70 -13.97
N TYR A 9 14.51 -11.56 -13.35
CA TYR A 9 14.14 -10.41 -12.54
C TYR A 9 14.41 -10.56 -11.03
N LYS A 10 15.21 -11.54 -10.64
CA LYS A 10 15.60 -11.77 -9.24
C LYS A 10 16.84 -10.94 -8.88
N SER A 11 16.63 -9.69 -8.50
CA SER A 11 17.68 -8.66 -8.36
C SER A 11 18.15 -8.39 -6.92
N ALA A 12 17.58 -9.06 -5.91
CA ALA A 12 17.85 -8.79 -4.49
C ALA A 12 19.33 -8.84 -4.09
N VAL A 13 20.16 -9.61 -4.81
CA VAL A 13 21.59 -9.73 -4.54
C VAL A 13 22.47 -8.78 -5.37
N GLU A 14 21.92 -8.06 -6.32
CA GLU A 14 22.69 -7.16 -7.21
C GLU A 14 23.48 -6.08 -6.44
N PRO A 15 22.96 -5.48 -5.34
CA PRO A 15 23.76 -4.53 -4.56
C PRO A 15 25.07 -5.09 -4.00
N PHE A 16 25.19 -6.43 -3.89
CA PHE A 16 26.38 -7.11 -3.38
C PHE A 16 27.26 -7.69 -4.47
N THR A 17 26.77 -7.81 -5.70
CA THR A 17 27.47 -8.51 -6.80
C THR A 17 27.75 -7.64 -8.01
N ASN A 18 27.05 -6.55 -8.18
CA ASN A 18 27.12 -5.68 -9.34
C ASN A 18 27.56 -4.26 -8.95
N THR A 19 28.22 -3.57 -9.86
CA THR A 19 28.59 -2.15 -9.72
C THR A 19 27.49 -1.20 -10.20
N GLU A 20 26.53 -1.74 -10.95
CA GLU A 20 25.38 -1.00 -11.47
C GLU A 20 24.15 -1.91 -11.58
N MET A 21 22.99 -1.31 -11.71
CA MET A 21 21.73 -2.02 -11.89
C MET A 21 21.70 -2.76 -13.24
N SER A 22 21.32 -4.04 -13.22
CA SER A 22 21.16 -4.79 -14.47
C SER A 22 20.02 -4.22 -15.33
N PRO A 23 20.08 -4.41 -16.68
CA PRO A 23 18.98 -3.97 -17.55
C PRO A 23 17.61 -4.57 -17.17
N ALA A 24 17.59 -5.82 -16.72
CA ALA A 24 16.36 -6.48 -16.30
C ALA A 24 15.80 -5.84 -15.01
N ASN A 25 16.65 -5.55 -14.03
CA ASN A 25 16.25 -4.87 -12.82
C ASN A 25 15.77 -3.44 -13.11
N ARG A 26 16.49 -2.71 -13.97
CA ARG A 26 16.07 -1.37 -14.42
C ARG A 26 14.69 -1.38 -15.05
N ALA A 27 14.42 -2.28 -15.99
CA ALA A 27 13.14 -2.40 -16.65
C ALA A 27 12.00 -2.69 -15.67
N GLN A 28 12.25 -3.56 -14.66
CA GLN A 28 11.28 -3.84 -13.62
C GLN A 28 10.99 -2.63 -12.73
N VAL A 29 12.04 -1.92 -12.30
CA VAL A 29 11.92 -0.72 -11.45
C VAL A 29 11.20 0.39 -12.21
N GLU A 30 11.59 0.67 -13.45
CA GLU A 30 10.94 1.67 -14.30
C GLU A 30 9.46 1.37 -14.53
N SER A 31 9.12 0.10 -14.74
CA SER A 31 7.73 -0.31 -14.95
C SER A 31 6.86 0.06 -13.74
N TYR A 32 7.22 -0.40 -12.54
CA TYR A 32 6.35 -0.14 -11.38
C TYR A 32 6.35 1.33 -10.95
N ILE A 33 7.47 2.06 -11.09
CA ILE A 33 7.53 3.48 -10.76
C ILE A 33 6.63 4.28 -11.71
N ASN A 34 6.71 4.00 -13.01
CA ASN A 34 5.88 4.67 -14.01
C ASN A 34 4.39 4.36 -13.83
N ASP A 35 4.05 3.13 -13.45
CA ASP A 35 2.66 2.76 -13.16
C ASP A 35 2.10 3.51 -11.94
N ILE A 36 2.88 3.59 -10.86
CA ILE A 36 2.51 4.33 -9.65
C ILE A 36 2.37 5.82 -9.96
N TRP A 37 3.39 6.42 -10.57
CA TRP A 37 3.40 7.84 -10.91
C TRP A 37 2.26 8.20 -11.87
N GLY A 38 2.11 7.44 -12.94
CA GLY A 38 1.02 7.63 -13.90
C GLY A 38 -0.37 7.46 -13.27
N GLY A 39 -0.52 6.57 -12.28
CA GLY A 39 -1.72 6.44 -11.48
C GLY A 39 -2.02 7.73 -10.69
N ILE A 40 -1.04 8.20 -9.93
CA ILE A 40 -1.14 9.45 -9.15
C ILE A 40 -1.49 10.63 -10.06
N CYS A 41 -0.77 10.79 -11.18
CA CYS A 41 -1.02 11.89 -12.11
C CYS A 41 -2.43 11.86 -12.69
N ARG A 42 -2.97 10.70 -13.04
CA ARG A 42 -4.34 10.59 -13.54
C ARG A 42 -5.37 11.04 -12.50
N GLU A 43 -5.24 10.57 -11.26
CA GLU A 43 -6.18 10.91 -10.18
C GLU A 43 -6.10 12.41 -9.81
N VAL A 44 -4.90 12.95 -9.70
CA VAL A 44 -4.70 14.39 -9.40
C VAL A 44 -5.19 15.25 -10.57
N SER A 45 -4.88 14.87 -11.80
CA SER A 45 -5.36 15.55 -13.00
C SER A 45 -6.89 15.62 -13.03
N ALA A 46 -7.55 14.51 -12.78
CA ALA A 46 -9.01 14.44 -12.76
C ALA A 46 -9.64 15.26 -11.62
N SER A 47 -9.04 15.23 -10.42
CA SER A 47 -9.59 15.90 -9.24
C SER A 47 -9.27 17.40 -9.19
N ARG A 48 -8.13 17.82 -9.75
CA ARG A 48 -7.63 19.20 -9.68
C ARG A 48 -7.70 19.96 -11.00
N ASN A 49 -8.09 19.29 -12.08
CA ASN A 49 -8.09 19.86 -13.44
C ASN A 49 -6.71 20.43 -13.85
N ILE A 50 -5.65 19.72 -13.46
CA ILE A 50 -4.26 20.02 -13.82
C ILE A 50 -3.83 18.99 -14.86
N SER A 51 -3.20 19.40 -15.97
CA SER A 51 -2.74 18.43 -16.97
C SER A 51 -1.61 17.54 -16.42
N VAL A 52 -1.51 16.31 -16.92
CA VAL A 52 -0.42 15.38 -16.56
C VAL A 52 0.94 16.01 -16.84
N ASP A 53 1.11 16.65 -18.01
CA ASP A 53 2.36 17.34 -18.36
C ASP A 53 2.72 18.44 -17.34
N SER A 54 1.71 19.14 -16.79
CA SER A 54 1.94 20.15 -15.75
C SER A 54 2.36 19.50 -14.43
N LEU A 55 1.81 18.33 -14.09
CA LEU A 55 2.20 17.58 -12.90
C LEU A 55 3.63 17.06 -13.02
N ASP A 56 4.01 16.55 -14.19
CA ASP A 56 5.39 16.15 -14.49
C ASP A 56 6.36 17.34 -14.36
N ALA A 57 6.01 18.48 -14.93
CA ALA A 57 6.83 19.70 -14.81
C ALA A 57 6.94 20.21 -13.36
N LEU A 58 5.90 20.03 -12.53
CA LEU A 58 5.95 20.34 -11.10
C LEU A 58 6.89 19.40 -10.35
N ALA A 59 6.89 18.12 -10.68
CA ALA A 59 7.79 17.13 -10.12
C ALA A 59 9.25 17.42 -10.52
N ASP A 60 9.52 17.70 -11.79
CA ASP A 60 10.85 17.99 -12.33
C ASP A 60 11.49 19.22 -11.69
N ARG A 61 10.71 20.23 -11.34
CA ARG A 61 11.19 21.41 -10.63
C ARG A 61 11.24 21.28 -9.12
N TYR A 62 11.05 20.07 -8.61
CA TYR A 62 11.08 19.78 -7.17
C TYR A 62 10.09 20.63 -6.36
N ILE A 63 8.80 20.64 -6.76
CA ILE A 63 7.75 21.39 -6.07
C ILE A 63 7.73 21.12 -4.56
N LEU A 64 8.18 19.96 -4.13
CA LEU A 64 8.28 19.57 -2.71
C LEU A 64 9.16 20.52 -1.88
N LEU A 65 10.10 21.23 -2.52
CA LEU A 65 11.00 22.19 -1.88
C LEU A 65 10.51 23.63 -2.03
N ALA A 66 9.36 23.86 -2.64
CA ALA A 66 8.82 25.17 -2.87
C ALA A 66 8.15 25.75 -1.59
N GLU A 67 8.00 27.07 -1.57
CA GLU A 67 7.23 27.75 -0.53
C GLU A 67 5.75 27.34 -0.60
N ALA A 68 5.07 27.37 0.56
CA ALA A 68 3.71 26.84 0.69
C ALA A 68 2.69 27.53 -0.26
N ASP A 69 2.87 28.81 -0.57
CA ASP A 69 1.99 29.57 -1.48
C ASP A 69 2.07 29.07 -2.94
N GLU A 70 3.17 28.43 -3.35
CA GLU A 70 3.30 27.84 -4.69
C GLU A 70 2.33 26.68 -4.89
N TYR A 71 2.01 25.90 -3.84
CA TYR A 71 1.02 24.82 -3.94
C TYR A 71 -0.39 25.35 -4.24
N VAL A 72 -0.73 26.53 -3.70
CA VAL A 72 -1.99 27.20 -4.04
C VAL A 72 -1.96 27.74 -5.46
N LYS A 73 -0.86 28.40 -5.86
CA LYS A 73 -0.70 28.99 -7.20
C LYS A 73 -0.80 27.97 -8.32
N CYS A 74 -0.24 26.78 -8.12
CA CYS A 74 -0.34 25.70 -9.10
C CYS A 74 -1.60 24.82 -8.96
N GLY A 75 -2.49 25.13 -8.02
CA GLY A 75 -3.78 24.46 -7.86
C GLY A 75 -3.74 23.11 -7.15
N LEU A 76 -2.59 22.72 -6.58
CA LEU A 76 -2.47 21.47 -5.84
C LEU A 76 -3.25 21.46 -4.52
N VAL A 77 -3.39 22.63 -3.88
CA VAL A 77 -4.21 22.86 -2.70
C VAL A 77 -5.10 24.09 -2.88
N ASP A 78 -6.22 24.14 -2.17
CA ASP A 78 -7.20 25.24 -2.32
C ASP A 78 -6.81 26.46 -1.50
N SER A 79 -6.22 26.26 -0.32
CA SER A 79 -5.81 27.33 0.58
C SER A 79 -4.82 26.83 1.63
N LEU A 80 -4.17 27.76 2.29
CA LEU A 80 -3.30 27.50 3.43
C LEU A 80 -4.03 27.87 4.72
N THR A 81 -3.83 27.09 5.77
CA THR A 81 -4.31 27.39 7.12
C THR A 81 -3.32 26.86 8.15
N TYR A 82 -3.30 27.46 9.33
CA TYR A 82 -2.62 26.90 10.49
C TYR A 82 -3.49 25.87 11.18
N ALA A 83 -2.89 25.00 12.00
CA ALA A 83 -3.59 23.91 12.67
C ALA A 83 -4.72 24.41 13.61
N ASP A 84 -4.55 25.56 14.24
CA ASP A 84 -5.56 26.19 15.06
C ASP A 84 -6.77 26.70 14.27
N GLY A 85 -6.54 27.19 13.05
CA GLY A 85 -7.60 27.66 12.14
C GLY A 85 -8.36 26.53 11.44
N LEU A 86 -7.85 25.30 11.44
CA LEU A 86 -8.47 24.19 10.73
C LEU A 86 -9.90 23.89 11.19
N ARG A 87 -10.14 23.94 12.51
CA ARG A 87 -11.49 23.67 13.05
C ARG A 87 -12.52 24.73 12.62
N ASP A 88 -12.10 25.98 12.53
CA ASP A 88 -13.01 27.06 12.11
C ASP A 88 -13.33 26.90 10.64
N LYS A 89 -12.36 26.52 9.82
CA LYS A 89 -12.55 26.20 8.41
C LYS A 89 -13.52 25.02 8.21
N LEU A 90 -13.40 23.97 9.02
CA LEU A 90 -14.30 22.82 8.99
C LEU A 90 -15.74 23.22 9.42
N ARG A 91 -15.89 24.10 10.41
CA ARG A 91 -17.20 24.64 10.81
C ARG A 91 -17.85 25.43 9.68
N GLU A 92 -17.09 26.29 9.04
CA GLU A 92 -17.54 27.06 7.88
C GLU A 92 -18.03 26.15 6.75
N MET A 93 -17.21 25.15 6.38
CA MET A 93 -17.53 24.17 5.32
C MET A 93 -18.75 23.31 5.66
N ALA A 94 -18.87 22.89 6.90
CA ALA A 94 -19.98 22.04 7.37
C ALA A 94 -21.27 22.83 7.70
N GLY A 95 -21.21 24.17 7.72
CA GLY A 95 -22.35 25.01 8.11
C GLY A 95 -22.82 24.79 9.54
N THR A 96 -21.94 24.41 10.48
CA THR A 96 -22.29 24.06 11.84
C THR A 96 -21.28 24.60 12.85
N GLU A 97 -21.76 24.98 14.04
CA GLU A 97 -20.89 25.45 15.13
C GLU A 97 -20.05 24.32 15.76
N LYS A 98 -20.53 23.08 15.66
CA LYS A 98 -19.86 21.92 16.24
C LYS A 98 -19.47 20.93 15.16
N VAL A 99 -18.16 20.69 15.01
CA VAL A 99 -17.62 19.64 14.17
C VAL A 99 -17.21 18.48 15.05
N ASN A 100 -17.82 17.32 14.83
CA ASN A 100 -17.39 16.06 15.43
C ASN A 100 -16.48 15.34 14.45
N LEU A 101 -15.22 15.14 14.84
CA LEU A 101 -14.27 14.31 14.11
C LEU A 101 -14.46 12.87 14.56
N VAL A 102 -14.64 11.96 13.62
CA VAL A 102 -14.82 10.53 13.87
C VAL A 102 -13.70 9.79 13.16
N GLU A 103 -13.07 8.88 13.86
CA GLU A 103 -12.04 8.01 13.29
C GLU A 103 -12.64 7.07 12.23
N ALA A 104 -11.87 6.80 11.16
CA ALA A 104 -12.31 5.91 10.08
C ALA A 104 -12.72 4.53 10.59
N ALA A 105 -12.03 4.01 11.61
CA ALA A 105 -12.36 2.73 12.23
C ALA A 105 -13.72 2.76 12.98
N GLU A 106 -14.13 3.91 13.50
CA GLU A 106 -15.45 4.07 14.12
C GLU A 106 -16.55 4.21 13.07
N MET A 107 -16.27 4.93 11.99
CA MET A 107 -17.18 4.99 10.85
C MET A 107 -17.42 3.60 10.24
N ALA A 108 -16.37 2.78 10.11
CA ALA A 108 -16.47 1.42 9.61
C ALA A 108 -17.41 0.54 10.45
N LYS A 109 -17.52 0.77 11.76
CA LYS A 109 -18.45 0.04 12.65
C LYS A 109 -19.93 0.36 12.37
N LEU A 110 -20.19 1.50 11.74
CA LEU A 110 -21.56 1.88 11.35
C LEU A 110 -21.98 1.23 10.03
N TYR A 111 -21.04 0.64 9.31
CA TYR A 111 -21.34 -0.10 8.10
C TYR A 111 -21.79 -1.51 8.46
N GLU A 112 -23.07 -1.78 8.28
CA GLU A 112 -23.61 -3.13 8.35
C GLU A 112 -23.55 -3.74 6.96
N PRO A 113 -22.69 -4.77 6.74
CA PRO A 113 -22.64 -5.45 5.45
C PRO A 113 -24.00 -6.13 5.20
N ALA A 114 -24.38 -6.20 3.94
CA ALA A 114 -25.59 -6.92 3.55
C ALA A 114 -25.50 -8.37 4.06
N LYS A 115 -26.59 -8.85 4.68
CA LYS A 115 -26.67 -10.23 5.10
C LYS A 115 -26.70 -11.11 3.85
N ALA A 116 -25.78 -12.04 3.78
CA ALA A 116 -25.70 -13.04 2.73
C ALA A 116 -25.48 -14.41 3.37
N ASP A 117 -26.07 -15.43 2.75
CA ASP A 117 -25.92 -16.82 3.19
C ASP A 117 -24.54 -17.37 2.79
N GLU A 118 -23.93 -16.77 1.80
CA GLU A 118 -22.61 -17.15 1.27
C GLU A 118 -21.58 -16.05 1.52
N LYS A 119 -20.35 -16.45 1.82
CA LYS A 119 -19.24 -15.56 2.17
C LYS A 119 -18.08 -15.71 1.21
N VAL A 120 -17.40 -14.60 0.95
CA VAL A 120 -16.07 -14.58 0.35
C VAL A 120 -15.09 -14.18 1.45
N ALA A 121 -14.14 -15.05 1.75
CA ALA A 121 -13.08 -14.74 2.72
C ALA A 121 -11.96 -13.99 2.03
N VAL A 122 -11.47 -12.91 2.67
CA VAL A 122 -10.27 -12.20 2.24
C VAL A 122 -9.17 -12.48 3.25
N TYR A 123 -8.15 -13.22 2.82
CA TYR A 123 -6.99 -13.56 3.65
C TYR A 123 -5.85 -12.58 3.37
N TYR A 124 -5.44 -11.84 4.38
CA TYR A 124 -4.36 -10.86 4.27
C TYR A 124 -3.02 -11.49 4.66
N ALA A 125 -2.11 -11.65 3.71
CA ALA A 125 -0.76 -12.16 3.90
C ALA A 125 0.25 -11.02 3.72
N TYR A 126 0.60 -10.34 4.82
CA TYR A 126 1.52 -9.21 4.83
C TYR A 126 2.81 -9.51 5.58
N GLY A 127 3.93 -9.03 5.05
CA GLY A 127 5.22 -9.08 5.69
C GLY A 127 6.15 -10.16 5.14
N SER A 128 7.17 -10.50 5.93
CA SER A 128 8.16 -11.52 5.57
C SER A 128 7.61 -12.92 5.78
N ILE A 129 7.91 -13.82 4.84
CA ILE A 129 7.56 -15.24 4.96
C ILE A 129 8.56 -15.91 5.91
N VAL A 130 8.06 -16.51 6.99
CA VAL A 130 8.88 -17.16 8.03
C VAL A 130 8.35 -18.56 8.36
N ASP A 131 9.25 -19.44 8.83
CA ASP A 131 8.88 -20.79 9.25
C ASP A 131 8.09 -20.77 10.57
N ALA A 132 8.50 -19.90 11.48
CA ALA A 132 7.84 -19.70 12.77
C ALA A 132 7.83 -18.22 13.13
N ALA A 133 6.84 -17.81 13.93
CA ALA A 133 6.72 -16.41 14.37
C ALA A 133 7.97 -15.96 15.16
N THR A 134 8.44 -14.76 14.86
CA THR A 134 9.57 -14.15 15.56
C THR A 134 9.19 -13.82 17.00
N THR A 135 10.04 -14.24 17.94
CA THR A 135 9.89 -13.96 19.38
C THR A 135 11.04 -13.07 19.87
N GLY A 136 10.77 -12.23 20.86
CA GLY A 136 11.79 -11.34 21.44
C GLY A 136 12.04 -10.08 20.61
N PHE A 137 13.32 -9.75 20.37
CA PHE A 137 13.70 -8.58 19.57
C PHE A 137 13.29 -8.77 18.09
N GLY A 138 12.42 -7.90 17.61
CA GLY A 138 11.78 -8.02 16.28
C GLY A 138 10.36 -8.57 16.29
N ALA A 139 9.87 -9.04 17.43
CA ALA A 139 8.47 -9.41 17.57
C ALA A 139 7.56 -8.19 17.36
N GLY A 140 6.50 -8.36 16.55
CA GLY A 140 5.53 -7.30 16.24
C GLY A 140 5.67 -6.72 14.84
N GLU A 141 6.66 -7.10 14.06
CA GLU A 141 6.66 -6.88 12.62
C GLU A 141 5.64 -7.81 11.95
N ALA A 142 5.09 -7.36 10.81
CA ALA A 142 4.16 -8.19 10.05
C ALA A 142 4.89 -9.40 9.46
N GLU A 143 4.40 -10.59 9.74
CA GLU A 143 4.96 -11.86 9.29
C GLU A 143 3.89 -12.77 8.70
N ILE A 144 4.30 -13.50 7.67
CA ILE A 144 3.53 -14.58 7.07
C ILE A 144 4.13 -15.89 7.58
N VAL A 145 3.54 -16.45 8.62
CA VAL A 145 3.97 -17.73 9.21
C VAL A 145 3.37 -18.86 8.40
N GLY A 146 4.20 -19.65 7.70
CA GLY A 146 3.75 -20.67 6.75
C GLY A 146 2.75 -21.66 7.34
N GLU A 147 3.07 -22.25 8.49
CA GLU A 147 2.19 -23.21 9.18
C GLU A 147 0.82 -22.59 9.54
N LYS A 148 0.83 -21.33 9.98
CA LYS A 148 -0.42 -20.62 10.32
C LYS A 148 -1.28 -20.39 9.07
N VAL A 149 -0.68 -19.98 7.95
CA VAL A 149 -1.41 -19.76 6.69
C VAL A 149 -2.07 -21.05 6.21
N VAL A 150 -1.33 -22.15 6.21
CA VAL A 150 -1.85 -23.48 5.83
C VAL A 150 -3.07 -23.84 6.68
N LYS A 151 -2.95 -23.69 7.99
CA LYS A 151 -4.05 -23.99 8.92
C LYS A 151 -5.26 -23.08 8.69
N ASP A 152 -5.05 -21.77 8.57
CA ASP A 152 -6.14 -20.80 8.37
C ASP A 152 -6.86 -21.05 7.04
N LEU A 153 -6.12 -21.39 5.97
CA LEU A 153 -6.72 -21.70 4.67
C LEU A 153 -7.49 -23.03 4.72
N ASP A 154 -6.99 -24.04 5.41
CA ASP A 154 -7.69 -25.30 5.60
C ASP A 154 -9.01 -25.11 6.37
N GLU A 155 -9.00 -24.29 7.43
CA GLU A 155 -10.21 -23.92 8.16
C GLU A 155 -11.23 -23.20 7.27
N LEU A 156 -10.78 -22.28 6.39
CA LEU A 156 -11.65 -21.59 5.45
C LEU A 156 -12.21 -22.52 4.38
N MET A 157 -11.42 -23.46 3.87
CA MET A 157 -11.85 -24.46 2.88
C MET A 157 -12.89 -25.43 3.44
N ASN A 158 -12.82 -25.73 4.74
CA ASN A 158 -13.76 -26.63 5.41
C ASN A 158 -15.02 -25.89 5.96
N ASN A 159 -15.16 -24.59 5.69
CA ASN A 159 -16.33 -23.83 6.10
C ASN A 159 -17.36 -23.75 4.97
N ASP A 160 -18.48 -24.41 5.12
CA ASP A 160 -19.57 -24.49 4.12
C ASP A 160 -20.15 -23.11 3.72
N GLU A 161 -20.03 -22.10 4.58
CA GLU A 161 -20.47 -20.73 4.27
C GLU A 161 -19.50 -19.98 3.35
N VAL A 162 -18.23 -20.39 3.28
CA VAL A 162 -17.18 -19.76 2.46
C VAL A 162 -17.19 -20.38 1.07
N LYS A 163 -17.51 -19.61 0.06
CA LYS A 163 -17.57 -20.04 -1.34
C LYS A 163 -16.33 -19.69 -2.15
N ALA A 164 -15.55 -18.74 -1.70
CA ALA A 164 -14.29 -18.35 -2.31
C ALA A 164 -13.34 -17.75 -1.27
N VAL A 165 -12.03 -17.90 -1.52
CA VAL A 165 -10.98 -17.23 -0.74
C VAL A 165 -10.17 -16.36 -1.68
N VAL A 166 -10.02 -15.08 -1.31
CA VAL A 166 -9.13 -14.12 -1.98
C VAL A 166 -7.89 -13.97 -1.11
N LEU A 167 -6.75 -14.44 -1.62
CA LEU A 167 -5.46 -14.24 -0.97
C LEU A 167 -4.86 -12.89 -1.41
N LEU A 168 -4.80 -11.94 -0.49
CA LEU A 168 -4.17 -10.63 -0.70
C LEU A 168 -2.75 -10.67 -0.14
N SER A 169 -1.76 -10.88 -1.02
CA SER A 169 -0.36 -10.98 -0.63
C SER A 169 0.38 -9.65 -0.84
N ASN A 170 1.05 -9.19 0.22
CA ASN A 170 1.99 -8.06 0.17
C ASN A 170 3.27 -8.45 0.93
N SER A 171 4.22 -9.05 0.20
CA SER A 171 5.43 -9.65 0.76
C SER A 171 6.61 -9.49 -0.17
N GLY A 172 7.77 -9.21 0.40
CA GLY A 172 9.06 -9.29 -0.30
C GLY A 172 9.59 -10.72 -0.45
N GLY A 173 8.89 -11.70 0.10
CA GLY A 173 9.34 -13.09 0.17
C GLY A 173 9.91 -13.45 1.54
N GLY A 174 10.70 -14.52 1.60
CA GLY A 174 11.32 -15.01 2.83
C GLY A 174 11.73 -16.47 2.73
N SER A 175 11.29 -17.29 3.68
CA SER A 175 11.59 -18.72 3.71
C SER A 175 11.05 -19.47 2.49
N ALA A 176 11.93 -20.14 1.77
CA ALA A 176 11.55 -21.02 0.68
C ALA A 176 10.79 -22.26 1.20
N TYR A 177 11.17 -22.76 2.38
CA TYR A 177 10.48 -23.89 3.01
C TYR A 177 9.04 -23.55 3.37
N ALA A 178 8.82 -22.42 4.07
CA ALA A 178 7.46 -21.99 4.39
C ALA A 178 6.61 -21.69 3.15
N SER A 179 7.23 -21.12 2.10
CA SER A 179 6.56 -20.87 0.82
C SER A 179 6.10 -22.16 0.15
N GLU A 180 6.94 -23.20 0.16
CA GLU A 180 6.61 -24.51 -0.38
C GLU A 180 5.47 -25.18 0.40
N GLN A 181 5.42 -25.02 1.73
CA GLN A 181 4.33 -25.57 2.55
C GLN A 181 2.98 -24.90 2.29
N MET A 182 3.00 -23.63 1.93
CA MET A 182 1.77 -22.86 1.61
C MET A 182 1.21 -23.17 0.21
N TRP A 183 2.09 -23.63 -0.69
CA TRP A 183 1.71 -23.93 -2.08
C TRP A 183 0.95 -25.23 -2.16
#